data_83bcdb277703dd636383491261dbc8df
#
_entry.id   83bcdb277703dd636383491261dbc8df
#
_cell.length_a   1.000
_cell.length_b   1.000
_cell.length_c   1.000
_cell.angle_alpha   90.00
_cell.angle_beta   90.00
_cell.angle_gamma   90.00
#
_symmetry.space_group_name_H-M   'P 1'
#
loop_
_entity.id
_entity.type
_entity.pdbx_description
1 polymer ?
#
loop_
_entity_poly.entity_id
_entity_poly.type
_entity_poly.pdbx_seq_one_letter_code
_entity_poly.pdbx_strand_id
1 'polypeptide(L)'
;NKKEINIKRGIYIYGNPGSGKSYLVKSILKELDYDVILFDAGDIRNKSVIDTITKYNMADKNVLSMFKKENKKIAIIMDEIDGMNNGDKGGLNTLIKLIRPKKTKKQKLEDLTMIPILCIGNYDIDKKIRELMKVCDIIELKDPHEKYMNLIINKLFTSLDADIKSKIKKYVNSDLRKLNMLYDIYKKDKDNMDNIHTIFQSKTSSEDVKSVTKKLLIN
;
A
#
# COMPACT_ATOMS: atom_id res chain seq x y z
N ASN A 1 11.27 17.69 -32.75
CA ASN A 1 11.06 17.93 -31.30
C ASN A 1 10.61 16.62 -30.63
N LYS A 2 11.59 15.76 -30.26
CA LYS A 2 11.33 14.66 -29.33
C LYS A 2 11.08 15.31 -27.96
N LYS A 3 9.82 15.37 -27.51
CA LYS A 3 9.51 15.60 -26.08
C LYS A 3 10.19 14.48 -25.32
N GLU A 4 11.29 14.77 -24.62
CA GLU A 4 11.83 13.85 -23.63
C GLU A 4 10.71 13.58 -22.64
N ILE A 5 10.19 12.37 -22.66
CA ILE A 5 9.22 11.89 -21.66
C ILE A 5 10.02 11.85 -20.36
N ASN A 6 9.78 12.82 -19.50
CA ASN A 6 10.45 12.91 -18.21
C ASN A 6 9.83 11.86 -17.28
N ILE A 7 10.23 10.60 -17.48
CA ILE A 7 9.73 9.44 -16.72
C ILE A 7 10.23 9.60 -15.28
N LYS A 8 9.30 9.76 -14.35
CA LYS A 8 9.61 9.75 -12.93
C LYS A 8 9.85 8.30 -12.49
N ARG A 9 10.82 8.10 -11.60
CA ARG A 9 11.23 6.77 -11.11
C ARG A 9 10.41 6.28 -9.93
N GLY A 10 9.69 7.17 -9.27
CA GLY A 10 8.80 6.89 -8.17
C GLY A 10 7.36 7.01 -8.56
N ILE A 11 6.53 6.11 -8.03
CA ILE A 11 5.08 6.18 -8.10
C ILE A 11 4.57 6.28 -6.66
N TYR A 12 3.71 7.24 -6.38
CA TYR A 12 3.03 7.37 -5.10
C TYR A 12 1.56 7.04 -5.25
N ILE A 13 1.13 5.98 -4.56
CA ILE A 13 -0.24 5.46 -4.62
C ILE A 13 -0.88 5.70 -3.26
N TYR A 14 -2.00 6.43 -3.23
CA TYR A 14 -2.70 6.75 -1.99
C TYR A 14 -4.21 6.52 -2.13
N GLY A 15 -4.88 6.43 -0.98
CA GLY A 15 -6.32 6.19 -0.90
C GLY A 15 -6.73 5.71 0.49
N ASN A 16 -8.00 5.40 0.68
CA ASN A 16 -8.52 4.93 1.96
C ASN A 16 -7.90 3.60 2.41
N PRO A 17 -7.77 3.35 3.73
CA PRO A 17 -7.44 2.03 4.25
C PRO A 17 -8.46 0.99 3.73
N GLY A 18 -7.96 -0.19 3.32
CA GLY A 18 -8.83 -1.25 2.80
C GLY A 18 -9.23 -1.12 1.33
N SER A 19 -8.85 -0.05 0.60
CA SER A 19 -9.14 0.11 -0.84
C SER A 19 -8.39 -0.86 -1.76
N GLY A 20 -7.46 -1.66 -1.23
CA GLY A 20 -6.72 -2.67 -2.00
C GLY A 20 -5.41 -2.20 -2.62
N LYS A 21 -4.85 -1.05 -2.21
CA LYS A 21 -3.60 -0.46 -2.76
C LYS A 21 -2.45 -1.46 -2.85
N SER A 22 -2.06 -2.04 -1.73
CA SER A 22 -0.92 -2.96 -1.65
C SER A 22 -1.15 -4.24 -2.47
N TYR A 23 -2.39 -4.74 -2.50
CA TYR A 23 -2.77 -5.88 -3.31
C TYR A 23 -2.66 -5.58 -4.81
N LEU A 24 -3.20 -4.44 -5.25
CA LEU A 24 -3.16 -3.99 -6.64
C LEU A 24 -1.71 -3.87 -7.14
N VAL A 25 -0.86 -3.19 -6.36
CA VAL A 25 0.55 -3.00 -6.70
C VAL A 25 1.28 -4.33 -6.83
N LYS A 26 1.11 -5.23 -5.86
CA LYS A 26 1.74 -6.56 -5.89
C LYS A 26 1.24 -7.39 -7.07
N SER A 27 -0.05 -7.34 -7.39
CA SER A 27 -0.63 -8.06 -8.53
C SER A 27 -0.07 -7.58 -9.87
N ILE A 28 -0.01 -6.26 -10.07
CA ILE A 28 0.54 -5.67 -11.31
C ILE A 28 2.02 -6.02 -11.46
N LEU A 29 2.82 -5.90 -10.41
CA LEU A 29 4.25 -6.23 -10.47
C LEU A 29 4.47 -7.72 -10.75
N LYS A 30 3.64 -8.59 -10.20
CA LYS A 30 3.65 -10.03 -10.49
C LYS A 30 3.31 -10.33 -11.95
N GLU A 31 2.29 -9.67 -12.51
CA GLU A 31 1.92 -9.81 -13.92
C GLU A 31 3.02 -9.32 -14.87
N LEU A 32 3.77 -8.30 -14.46
CA LEU A 32 4.90 -7.74 -15.20
C LEU A 32 6.21 -8.50 -14.95
N ASP A 33 6.16 -9.62 -14.23
CA ASP A 33 7.29 -10.49 -13.87
C ASP A 33 8.45 -9.78 -13.14
N TYR A 34 8.10 -8.89 -12.20
CA TYR A 34 9.06 -8.24 -11.31
C TYR A 34 9.29 -9.06 -10.03
N ASP A 35 10.56 -9.13 -9.60
CA ASP A 35 10.92 -9.51 -8.24
C ASP A 35 10.67 -8.31 -7.32
N VAL A 36 9.86 -8.51 -6.26
CA VAL A 36 9.42 -7.42 -5.38
C VAL A 36 10.16 -7.47 -4.05
N ILE A 37 10.80 -6.35 -3.70
CA ILE A 37 11.31 -6.11 -2.36
C ILE A 37 10.28 -5.23 -1.63
N LEU A 38 9.64 -5.80 -0.61
CA LEU A 38 8.61 -5.11 0.17
C LEU A 38 9.20 -4.60 1.50
N PHE A 39 8.92 -3.35 1.81
CA PHE A 39 9.13 -2.75 3.13
C PHE A 39 7.79 -2.25 3.65
N ASP A 40 7.41 -2.72 4.82
CA ASP A 40 6.19 -2.30 5.51
C ASP A 40 6.48 -1.52 6.81
N ALA A 41 5.44 -1.20 7.57
CA ALA A 41 5.58 -0.43 8.81
C ALA A 41 6.43 -1.13 9.90
N GLY A 42 6.54 -2.45 9.86
CA GLY A 42 7.34 -3.23 10.81
C GLY A 42 8.83 -3.27 10.46
N ASP A 43 9.20 -2.90 9.25
CA ASP A 43 10.58 -2.95 8.79
C ASP A 43 11.35 -1.69 9.17
N ILE A 44 12.67 -1.85 9.37
CA ILE A 44 13.58 -0.70 9.57
C ILE A 44 13.82 -0.03 8.22
N ARG A 45 13.30 1.20 8.05
CA ARG A 45 13.40 1.98 6.80
C ARG A 45 14.25 3.25 6.97
N ASN A 46 15.28 3.16 7.80
CA ASN A 46 16.19 4.27 8.04
C ASN A 46 17.13 4.53 6.83
N LYS A 47 17.87 5.62 6.89
CA LYS A 47 18.80 6.01 5.82
C LYS A 47 19.78 4.89 5.46
N SER A 48 20.35 4.19 6.44
CA SER A 48 21.36 3.14 6.21
C SER A 48 20.81 1.98 5.40
N VAL A 49 19.60 1.52 5.72
CA VAL A 49 18.92 0.43 5.01
C VAL A 49 18.63 0.83 3.57
N ILE A 50 18.08 2.05 3.35
CA ILE A 50 17.76 2.53 2.01
C ILE A 50 19.04 2.69 1.16
N ASP A 51 20.10 3.25 1.72
CA ASP A 51 21.40 3.36 1.03
C ASP A 51 21.97 1.97 0.67
N THR A 52 21.83 0.99 1.57
CA THR A 52 22.31 -0.38 1.34
C THR A 52 21.54 -1.05 0.20
N ILE A 53 20.20 -0.99 0.21
CA ILE A 53 19.37 -1.59 -0.83
C ILE A 53 19.72 -1.01 -2.19
N THR A 54 19.91 0.29 -2.26
CA THR A 54 20.22 0.96 -3.53
C THR A 54 21.63 0.68 -4.03
N LYS A 55 22.61 0.54 -3.14
CA LYS A 55 24.01 0.23 -3.52
C LYS A 55 24.18 -1.22 -4.00
N TYR A 56 23.57 -2.17 -3.30
CA TYR A 56 23.70 -3.59 -3.64
C TYR A 56 22.76 -4.05 -4.77
N ASN A 57 21.62 -3.37 -4.96
CA ASN A 57 20.66 -3.66 -6.02
C ASN A 57 20.78 -2.67 -7.20
N MET A 58 21.93 -2.02 -7.38
CA MET A 58 22.18 -1.14 -8.54
C MET A 58 22.16 -1.89 -9.88
N ALA A 59 22.33 -3.20 -9.86
CA ALA A 59 22.05 -4.04 -11.02
C ALA A 59 20.55 -4.27 -11.11
N ASP A 60 19.94 -3.97 -12.24
CA ASP A 60 18.51 -4.19 -12.55
C ASP A 60 18.06 -5.66 -12.39
N LYS A 61 18.91 -6.53 -11.86
CA LYS A 61 18.74 -7.98 -11.82
C LYS A 61 19.10 -8.53 -10.45
N ASN A 62 18.26 -9.39 -9.92
CA ASN A 62 18.55 -10.16 -8.73
C ASN A 62 19.73 -11.12 -8.99
N VAL A 63 20.77 -11.10 -8.13
CA VAL A 63 21.93 -11.98 -8.26
C VAL A 63 21.51 -13.45 -8.27
N LEU A 64 20.47 -13.83 -7.52
CA LEU A 64 19.93 -15.20 -7.53
C LEU A 64 19.25 -15.55 -8.87
N SER A 65 18.70 -14.58 -9.60
CA SER A 65 18.12 -14.81 -10.92
C SER A 65 19.17 -15.09 -11.99
N MET A 66 20.40 -14.59 -11.79
CA MET A 66 21.52 -14.91 -12.68
C MET A 66 21.88 -16.41 -12.62
N PHE A 67 21.75 -17.06 -11.47
CA PHE A 67 21.95 -18.51 -11.32
C PHE A 67 20.79 -19.33 -11.88
N LYS A 68 19.55 -18.79 -11.87
CA LYS A 68 18.36 -19.49 -12.37
C LYS A 68 18.04 -19.24 -13.84
N LYS A 69 18.86 -18.47 -14.57
CA LYS A 69 18.60 -18.01 -15.96
C LYS A 69 17.29 -17.21 -16.13
N GLU A 70 16.65 -16.78 -15.06
CA GLU A 70 15.46 -15.95 -15.07
C GLU A 70 15.87 -14.48 -14.92
N ASN A 71 15.71 -13.70 -15.98
CA ASN A 71 16.07 -12.26 -15.96
C ASN A 71 14.90 -11.40 -15.43
N LYS A 72 14.53 -11.60 -14.16
CA LYS A 72 13.48 -10.78 -13.54
C LYS A 72 14.04 -9.42 -13.13
N LYS A 73 13.27 -8.36 -13.42
CA LYS A 73 13.57 -7.01 -12.96
C LYS A 73 13.16 -6.86 -11.51
N ILE A 74 13.84 -5.98 -10.77
CA ILE A 74 13.52 -5.71 -9.36
C ILE A 74 12.63 -4.48 -9.26
N ALA A 75 11.64 -4.51 -8.36
CA ALA A 75 10.85 -3.35 -7.95
C ALA A 75 10.83 -3.26 -6.42
N ILE A 76 10.82 -2.04 -5.89
CA ILE A 76 10.75 -1.79 -4.45
C ILE A 76 9.37 -1.23 -4.11
N ILE A 77 8.71 -1.83 -3.14
CA ILE A 77 7.47 -1.33 -2.55
C ILE A 77 7.77 -0.81 -1.15
N MET A 78 7.44 0.46 -0.91
CA MET A 78 7.44 1.09 0.41
C MET A 78 5.98 1.26 0.85
N ASP A 79 5.49 0.32 1.66
CA ASP A 79 4.10 0.37 2.17
C ASP A 79 4.02 1.19 3.46
N GLU A 80 2.86 1.78 3.73
CA GLU A 80 2.60 2.65 4.89
C GLU A 80 3.68 3.74 5.07
N ILE A 81 4.00 4.44 3.98
CA ILE A 81 5.09 5.42 3.96
C ILE A 81 4.82 6.65 4.86
N ASP A 82 3.56 6.93 5.13
CA ASP A 82 3.08 7.94 6.08
C ASP A 82 3.58 7.67 7.51
N GLY A 83 3.80 6.41 7.89
CA GLY A 83 4.41 6.03 9.17
C GLY A 83 5.90 6.32 9.30
N MET A 84 6.64 6.53 8.20
CA MET A 84 8.10 6.72 8.22
C MET A 84 8.58 7.99 8.94
N ASN A 85 7.70 8.96 9.20
CA ASN A 85 8.11 10.22 9.82
C ASN A 85 8.50 10.10 11.29
N ASN A 86 7.96 9.12 12.02
CA ASN A 86 8.09 9.01 13.46
C ASN A 86 9.23 8.08 13.93
N GLY A 87 9.67 7.13 13.09
CA GLY A 87 10.64 6.11 13.45
C GLY A 87 11.91 6.07 12.60
N ASP A 88 11.78 6.35 11.31
CA ASP A 88 12.84 6.10 10.33
C ASP A 88 13.69 7.33 10.06
N LYS A 89 14.68 7.60 10.95
CA LYS A 89 15.55 8.80 10.87
C LYS A 89 16.18 8.96 9.49
N GLY A 90 15.70 9.96 8.75
CA GLY A 90 16.27 10.35 7.46
C GLY A 90 15.89 9.44 6.27
N GLY A 91 15.16 8.35 6.47
CA GLY A 91 14.80 7.40 5.44
C GLY A 91 14.01 8.04 4.29
N LEU A 92 12.93 8.76 4.61
CA LEU A 92 12.11 9.45 3.61
C LEU A 92 12.90 10.49 2.80
N ASN A 93 13.79 11.25 3.46
CA ASN A 93 14.66 12.21 2.77
C ASN A 93 15.63 11.53 1.80
N THR A 94 16.17 10.36 2.18
CA THR A 94 17.04 9.56 1.32
C THR A 94 16.26 9.04 0.12
N LEU A 95 15.06 8.53 0.33
CA LEU A 95 14.17 8.06 -0.72
C LEU A 95 13.84 9.18 -1.74
N ILE A 96 13.48 10.36 -1.25
CA ILE A 96 13.25 11.54 -2.11
C ILE A 96 14.50 11.88 -2.93
N LYS A 97 15.70 11.82 -2.32
CA LYS A 97 16.96 12.06 -3.04
C LYS A 97 17.20 11.04 -4.15
N LEU A 98 16.89 9.77 -3.93
CA LEU A 98 17.04 8.71 -4.93
C LEU A 98 16.08 8.86 -6.12
N ILE A 99 14.83 9.20 -5.84
CA ILE A 99 13.76 9.28 -6.85
C ILE A 99 13.87 10.57 -7.68
N ARG A 100 14.20 11.70 -7.03
CA ARG A 100 14.14 13.01 -7.67
C ARG A 100 15.04 13.14 -8.92
N PRO A 101 14.61 13.88 -9.94
CA PRO A 101 15.45 14.20 -11.10
C PRO A 101 16.65 15.05 -10.66
N LYS A 102 17.82 14.76 -11.24
CA LYS A 102 19.10 15.43 -10.92
C LYS A 102 19.26 16.70 -11.78
N LYS A 103 18.88 17.85 -11.25
CA LYS A 103 18.88 19.12 -11.99
C LYS A 103 20.17 19.93 -11.84
N THR A 104 20.77 19.96 -10.64
CA THR A 104 21.98 20.77 -10.36
C THR A 104 23.25 19.93 -10.44
N LYS A 105 24.43 20.59 -10.63
CA LYS A 105 25.74 19.92 -10.62
C LYS A 105 25.95 19.11 -9.35
N LYS A 106 25.59 19.66 -8.18
CA LYS A 106 25.67 18.96 -6.89
C LYS A 106 24.75 17.74 -6.81
N GLN A 107 23.55 17.85 -7.36
CA GLN A 107 22.60 16.70 -7.39
C GLN A 107 23.05 15.60 -8.35
N LYS A 108 23.75 15.92 -9.43
CA LYS A 108 24.29 14.92 -10.37
C LYS A 108 25.38 14.04 -9.77
N LEU A 109 25.97 14.45 -8.65
CA LEU A 109 26.92 13.64 -7.89
C LEU A 109 26.25 12.72 -6.87
N GLU A 110 24.93 12.83 -6.66
CA GLU A 110 24.18 11.94 -5.78
C GLU A 110 23.88 10.62 -6.47
N ASP A 111 23.80 9.55 -5.67
CA ASP A 111 23.41 8.24 -6.16
C ASP A 111 22.04 8.26 -6.84
N LEU A 112 21.89 7.43 -7.84
CA LEU A 112 20.70 7.28 -8.66
C LEU A 112 20.33 5.81 -8.74
N THR A 113 19.05 5.49 -8.54
CA THR A 113 18.56 4.14 -8.81
C THR A 113 17.76 4.11 -10.11
N MET A 114 17.90 3.02 -10.87
CA MET A 114 17.03 2.72 -12.01
C MET A 114 15.87 1.80 -11.62
N ILE A 115 15.89 1.26 -10.41
CA ILE A 115 14.85 0.39 -9.87
C ILE A 115 13.59 1.23 -9.64
N PRO A 116 12.41 0.81 -10.13
CA PRO A 116 11.16 1.48 -9.84
C PRO A 116 10.81 1.39 -8.35
N ILE A 117 10.45 2.51 -7.74
CA ILE A 117 10.08 2.62 -6.34
C ILE A 117 8.61 3.00 -6.25
N LEU A 118 7.80 2.13 -5.65
CA LEU A 118 6.37 2.32 -5.47
C LEU A 118 6.10 2.60 -3.98
N CYS A 119 5.62 3.81 -3.71
CA CYS A 119 5.31 4.27 -2.37
C CYS A 119 3.79 4.19 -2.16
N ILE A 120 3.36 3.56 -1.08
CA ILE A 120 1.94 3.40 -0.75
C ILE A 120 1.66 4.12 0.56
N GLY A 121 0.63 4.95 0.57
CA GLY A 121 0.20 5.71 1.74
C GLY A 121 -1.31 5.87 1.84
N ASN A 122 -1.75 6.56 2.87
CA ASN A 122 -3.14 6.95 3.07
C ASN A 122 -3.35 8.43 2.70
N TYR A 123 -4.51 9.01 3.06
CA TYR A 123 -4.79 10.43 2.81
C TYR A 123 -4.05 11.38 3.77
N ASP A 124 -3.38 10.87 4.79
CA ASP A 124 -2.61 11.68 5.74
C ASP A 124 -1.33 12.22 5.06
N ILE A 125 -1.45 13.42 4.50
CA ILE A 125 -0.40 14.05 3.73
C ILE A 125 0.28 15.14 4.56
N ASP A 126 1.38 14.78 5.22
CA ASP A 126 2.24 15.73 5.90
C ASP A 126 3.17 16.50 4.94
N LYS A 127 4.01 17.39 5.49
CA LYS A 127 4.93 18.20 4.68
C LYS A 127 5.94 17.35 3.88
N LYS A 128 6.45 16.26 4.47
CA LYS A 128 7.47 15.41 3.81
C LYS A 128 6.83 14.53 2.74
N ILE A 129 5.62 14.02 2.99
CA ILE A 129 4.87 13.28 1.97
C ILE A 129 4.57 14.19 0.78
N ARG A 130 4.22 15.47 0.99
CA ARG A 130 4.06 16.43 -0.12
C ARG A 130 5.35 16.63 -0.92
N GLU A 131 6.52 16.60 -0.27
CA GLU A 131 7.81 16.66 -0.96
C GLU A 131 8.05 15.40 -1.82
N LEU A 132 7.71 14.22 -1.30
CA LEU A 132 7.76 12.97 -2.06
C LEU A 132 6.82 13.00 -3.27
N MET A 133 5.58 13.46 -3.09
CA MET A 133 4.59 13.57 -4.18
C MET A 133 5.08 14.44 -5.34
N LYS A 134 5.88 15.49 -5.09
CA LYS A 134 6.43 16.34 -6.15
C LYS A 134 7.39 15.59 -7.08
N VAL A 135 8.06 14.57 -6.60
CA VAL A 135 9.07 13.80 -7.35
C VAL A 135 8.54 12.48 -7.90
N CYS A 136 7.36 12.04 -7.48
CA CYS A 136 6.68 10.82 -7.93
C CYS A 136 5.56 11.13 -8.93
N ASP A 137 5.20 10.14 -9.73
CA ASP A 137 3.89 10.11 -10.37
C ASP A 137 2.85 9.70 -9.33
N ILE A 138 1.69 10.36 -9.36
CA ILE A 138 0.70 10.26 -8.29
C ILE A 138 -0.51 9.50 -8.83
N ILE A 139 -0.93 8.46 -8.10
CA ILE A 139 -2.13 7.67 -8.39
C ILE A 139 -3.02 7.65 -7.15
N GLU A 140 -4.22 8.19 -7.28
CA GLU A 140 -5.26 8.04 -6.26
C GLU A 140 -6.08 6.78 -6.52
N LEU A 141 -6.07 5.85 -5.58
CA LEU A 141 -6.95 4.69 -5.62
C LEU A 141 -8.21 4.99 -4.82
N LYS A 142 -9.26 5.37 -5.53
CA LYS A 142 -10.58 5.62 -4.95
C LYS A 142 -11.22 4.33 -4.49
N ASP A 143 -12.11 4.47 -3.51
CA ASP A 143 -12.91 3.34 -3.05
C ASP A 143 -13.73 2.74 -4.18
N PRO A 144 -13.94 1.41 -4.19
CA PRO A 144 -14.80 0.76 -5.16
C PRO A 144 -16.20 1.36 -5.13
N HIS A 145 -16.71 1.73 -6.30
CA HIS A 145 -18.06 2.25 -6.40
C HIS A 145 -19.07 1.19 -5.93
N GLU A 146 -20.14 1.63 -5.30
CA GLU A 146 -21.19 0.78 -4.71
C GLU A 146 -21.72 -0.30 -5.66
N LYS A 147 -21.89 0.03 -6.94
CA LYS A 147 -22.31 -0.90 -7.98
C LYS A 147 -21.36 -2.10 -8.11
N TYR A 148 -20.04 -1.84 -8.08
CA TYR A 148 -19.05 -2.92 -8.17
C TYR A 148 -18.97 -3.74 -6.88
N MET A 149 -19.13 -3.10 -5.72
CA MET A 149 -19.21 -3.82 -4.46
C MET A 149 -20.40 -4.79 -4.42
N ASN A 150 -21.57 -4.36 -4.90
CA ASN A 150 -22.74 -5.23 -5.02
C ASN A 150 -22.47 -6.44 -5.94
N LEU A 151 -21.82 -6.22 -7.08
CA LEU A 151 -21.45 -7.30 -8.00
C LEU A 151 -20.48 -8.30 -7.34
N ILE A 152 -19.48 -7.81 -6.64
CA ILE A 152 -18.50 -8.66 -5.94
C ILE A 152 -19.17 -9.45 -4.81
N ILE A 153 -20.00 -8.81 -3.99
CA ILE A 153 -20.73 -9.47 -2.89
C ILE A 153 -21.64 -10.57 -3.45
N ASN A 154 -22.40 -10.28 -4.51
CA ASN A 154 -23.27 -11.28 -5.13
C ASN A 154 -22.51 -12.47 -5.72
N LYS A 155 -21.32 -12.22 -6.28
CA LYS A 155 -20.45 -13.26 -6.83
C LYS A 155 -19.79 -14.12 -5.76
N LEU A 156 -19.37 -13.52 -4.66
CA LEU A 156 -18.67 -14.22 -3.57
C LEU A 156 -19.64 -15.00 -2.67
N PHE A 157 -20.80 -14.44 -2.36
CA PHE A 157 -21.77 -14.98 -1.41
C PHE A 157 -23.04 -15.46 -2.11
N THR A 158 -22.90 -16.44 -3.01
CA THR A 158 -23.99 -16.90 -3.88
C THR A 158 -25.15 -17.51 -3.12
N SER A 159 -24.89 -18.25 -2.04
CA SER A 159 -25.92 -19.00 -1.28
C SER A 159 -26.60 -18.18 -0.16
N LEU A 160 -26.19 -16.92 0.05
CA LEU A 160 -26.76 -16.09 1.12
C LEU A 160 -27.98 -15.30 0.63
N ASP A 161 -28.90 -15.07 1.56
CA ASP A 161 -30.10 -14.25 1.33
C ASP A 161 -29.78 -12.77 1.09
N ALA A 162 -30.73 -12.06 0.45
CA ALA A 162 -30.58 -10.64 0.15
C ALA A 162 -30.39 -9.77 1.40
N ASP A 163 -31.05 -10.11 2.51
CA ASP A 163 -30.95 -9.39 3.77
C ASP A 163 -29.55 -9.49 4.38
N ILE A 164 -28.96 -10.69 4.36
CA ILE A 164 -27.59 -10.91 4.84
C ILE A 164 -26.59 -10.18 3.95
N LYS A 165 -26.75 -10.22 2.62
CA LYS A 165 -25.89 -9.48 1.67
C LYS A 165 -25.96 -7.97 1.92
N SER A 166 -27.14 -7.44 2.24
CA SER A 166 -27.32 -6.03 2.57
C SER A 166 -26.58 -5.64 3.87
N LYS A 167 -26.57 -6.53 4.89
CA LYS A 167 -25.80 -6.35 6.14
C LYS A 167 -24.31 -6.42 5.89
N ILE A 168 -23.83 -7.38 5.08
CA ILE A 168 -22.44 -7.49 4.64
C ILE A 168 -22.01 -6.18 3.98
N LYS A 169 -22.79 -5.66 3.04
CA LYS A 169 -22.50 -4.41 2.35
C LYS A 169 -22.31 -3.24 3.33
N LYS A 170 -23.22 -3.06 4.27
CA LYS A 170 -23.14 -2.01 5.30
C LYS A 170 -21.90 -2.17 6.19
N TYR A 171 -21.56 -3.38 6.59
CA TYR A 171 -20.39 -3.66 7.41
C TYR A 171 -19.07 -3.42 6.67
N VAL A 172 -18.99 -3.88 5.44
CA VAL A 172 -17.79 -3.77 4.59
C VAL A 172 -17.50 -2.31 4.26
N ASN A 173 -18.53 -1.51 3.97
CA ASN A 173 -18.41 -0.09 3.66
C ASN A 173 -17.21 0.23 2.75
N SER A 174 -17.12 -0.45 1.60
CA SER A 174 -16.04 -0.36 0.60
C SER A 174 -14.64 -0.83 1.04
N ASP A 175 -14.48 -1.37 2.25
CA ASP A 175 -13.23 -1.95 2.73
C ASP A 175 -13.07 -3.40 2.26
N LEU A 176 -12.19 -3.61 1.26
CA LEU A 176 -11.95 -4.93 0.68
C LEU A 176 -11.27 -5.91 1.65
N ARG A 177 -10.57 -5.44 2.69
CA ARG A 177 -10.00 -6.33 3.74
C ARG A 177 -11.11 -6.98 4.54
N LYS A 178 -12.12 -6.20 4.95
CA LYS A 178 -13.31 -6.72 5.64
C LYS A 178 -14.07 -7.71 4.77
N LEU A 179 -14.21 -7.39 3.49
CA LEU A 179 -14.87 -8.28 2.53
C LEU A 179 -14.15 -9.63 2.44
N ASN A 180 -12.82 -9.59 2.28
CA ASN A 180 -12.02 -10.81 2.20
C ASN A 180 -12.11 -11.65 3.48
N MET A 181 -12.00 -10.99 4.64
CA MET A 181 -12.13 -11.66 5.95
C MET A 181 -13.49 -12.38 6.09
N LEU A 182 -14.59 -11.71 5.71
CA LEU A 182 -15.91 -12.32 5.72
C LEU A 182 -16.02 -13.50 4.76
N TYR A 183 -15.40 -13.37 3.58
CA TYR A 183 -15.39 -14.44 2.60
C TYR A 183 -14.59 -15.67 3.07
N ASP A 184 -13.49 -15.46 3.76
CA ASP A 184 -12.69 -16.55 4.36
C ASP A 184 -13.47 -17.28 5.47
N ILE A 185 -14.25 -16.55 6.27
CA ILE A 185 -15.16 -17.15 7.28
C ILE A 185 -16.26 -17.95 6.56
N TYR A 186 -16.90 -17.36 5.56
CA TYR A 186 -17.95 -18.03 4.77
C TYR A 186 -17.49 -19.33 4.12
N LYS A 187 -16.23 -19.37 3.62
CA LYS A 187 -15.67 -20.60 3.04
C LYS A 187 -15.47 -21.70 4.06
N LYS A 188 -15.10 -21.35 5.29
CA LYS A 188 -14.82 -22.32 6.35
C LYS A 188 -16.09 -22.92 6.94
N ASP A 189 -17.13 -22.11 7.07
CA ASP A 189 -18.36 -22.52 7.77
C ASP A 189 -19.58 -21.84 7.12
N LYS A 190 -20.17 -22.54 6.14
CA LYS A 190 -21.33 -22.02 5.40
C LYS A 190 -22.60 -22.02 6.23
N ASP A 191 -22.71 -22.95 7.18
CA ASP A 191 -23.94 -23.19 7.95
C ASP A 191 -24.05 -22.28 9.18
N ASN A 192 -22.94 -21.76 9.70
CA ASN A 192 -22.89 -20.85 10.85
C ASN A 192 -22.97 -19.36 10.50
N MET A 193 -23.28 -19.02 9.25
CA MET A 193 -23.43 -17.63 8.82
C MET A 193 -24.61 -16.91 9.50
N ASP A 194 -25.53 -17.61 10.13
CA ASP A 194 -26.60 -17.01 10.95
C ASP A 194 -26.06 -16.31 12.20
N ASN A 195 -24.89 -16.75 12.72
CA ASN A 195 -24.20 -16.11 13.85
C ASN A 195 -23.33 -14.90 13.46
N ILE A 196 -23.31 -14.52 12.19
CA ILE A 196 -22.61 -13.31 11.70
C ILE A 196 -23.08 -12.04 12.42
N HIS A 197 -24.25 -12.02 13.03
CA HIS A 197 -24.70 -10.90 13.83
C HIS A 197 -23.71 -10.48 14.93
N THR A 198 -22.91 -11.40 15.46
CA THR A 198 -21.85 -11.09 16.43
C THR A 198 -20.65 -10.42 15.80
N ILE A 199 -20.37 -10.69 14.52
CA ILE A 199 -19.27 -10.10 13.76
C ILE A 199 -19.63 -8.68 13.29
N PHE A 200 -20.93 -8.41 13.06
CA PHE A 200 -21.43 -7.11 12.62
C PHE A 200 -21.59 -6.07 13.74
N GLN A 201 -21.10 -6.33 14.95
CA GLN A 201 -21.02 -5.26 15.94
C GLN A 201 -20.23 -4.10 15.35
N SER A 202 -20.88 -2.95 15.24
CA SER A 202 -20.24 -1.72 14.81
C SER A 202 -19.04 -1.49 15.73
N LYS A 203 -17.82 -1.51 15.17
CA LYS A 203 -16.73 -0.84 15.87
C LYS A 203 -17.22 0.57 16.12
N THR A 204 -17.38 0.94 17.36
CA THR A 204 -17.56 2.34 17.75
C THR A 204 -16.46 3.10 17.02
N SER A 205 -16.86 3.92 16.06
CA SER A 205 -16.01 4.70 15.21
C SER A 205 -14.99 5.42 16.06
N SER A 206 -13.69 5.25 15.72
CA SER A 206 -12.57 6.13 16.05
C SER A 206 -12.80 7.07 17.24
N GLU A 207 -12.99 6.53 18.43
CA GLU A 207 -12.79 7.35 19.62
C GLU A 207 -11.30 7.67 19.68
N ASP A 208 -10.95 8.94 19.65
CA ASP A 208 -9.59 9.40 19.82
C ASP A 208 -9.00 8.77 21.08
N VAL A 209 -7.74 8.30 21.01
CA VAL A 209 -7.02 7.67 22.15
C VAL A 209 -7.20 8.48 23.43
N LYS A 210 -7.25 9.81 23.34
CA LYS A 210 -7.51 10.71 24.47
C LYS A 210 -8.90 10.52 25.09
N SER A 211 -9.94 10.30 24.27
CA SER A 211 -11.32 10.10 24.78
C SER A 211 -11.47 8.74 25.44
N VAL A 212 -10.83 7.69 24.89
CA VAL A 212 -10.80 6.35 25.48
C VAL A 212 -10.04 6.35 26.81
N THR A 213 -8.86 6.99 26.83
CA THR A 213 -8.06 7.14 28.06
C THR A 213 -8.82 7.89 29.14
N LYS A 214 -9.53 8.96 28.76
CA LYS A 214 -10.36 9.75 29.69
C LYS A 214 -11.52 8.93 30.27
N LYS A 215 -12.19 8.11 29.46
CA LYS A 215 -13.25 7.20 29.93
C LYS A 215 -12.73 6.12 30.88
N LEU A 216 -11.52 5.60 30.65
CA LEU A 216 -10.88 4.61 31.52
C LEU A 216 -10.39 5.17 32.85
N LEU A 217 -10.10 6.48 32.91
CA LEU A 217 -9.61 7.14 34.13
C LEU A 217 -10.73 7.77 34.99
N ILE A 218 -11.97 7.87 34.50
CA ILE A 218 -13.10 8.52 35.17
C ILE A 218 -14.10 7.49 35.74
N ASN A 219 -13.84 6.20 35.57
CA ASN A 219 -14.62 5.14 36.21
C ASN A 219 -14.05 4.78 37.57
#